data_be4aa9bafc20667c03e6298407d8ebb4
#
_entry.id   be4aa9bafc20667c03e6298407d8ebb4
#
_cell.length_a   1.000
_cell.length_b   1.000
_cell.length_c   1.000
_cell.angle_alpha   90.00
_cell.angle_beta   90.00
_cell.angle_gamma   90.00
#
_symmetry.space_group_name_H-M   'P 1'
#
loop_
_entity.id
_entity.type
_entity.pdbx_description
1 polymer ?
#
loop_
_entity_poly.entity_id
_entity_poly.type
_entity_poly.pdbx_seq_one_letter_code
_entity_poly.pdbx_strand_id
1 'polypeptide(L)'
;MPTDAVEVAVLGPVLVHGTAGPFRRSAARDLVVYLAFHRRGVRHAEWSLALWPDRPVSLSTAHSTSSDARRALGCDGEGRLHLPRGVELRLGDAVTTDVEHFGSLATEDDPDQILRAMRLIRGPLFSGLHRADWAIFDGTHANIEALVVRTALRGADAFVRLGRGEEAEWIVRRALQLSPYDERLYRALLMATAAQGNRVRLHSAMAQLRTLAGDLACPPARTAPLTPSDSLHPATTALYRDLLLGSPAAGGHPARL
;
A
#
# COMPACT_ATOMS: atom_id res chain seq x y z
N MET A 1 3.67 -21.53 -20.36
CA MET A 1 3.47 -20.55 -21.45
C MET A 1 4.23 -19.31 -21.06
N PRO A 2 5.15 -18.76 -21.86
CA PRO A 2 5.74 -17.46 -21.55
C PRO A 2 4.58 -16.46 -21.54
N THR A 3 4.39 -15.77 -20.45
CA THR A 3 3.39 -14.70 -20.35
C THR A 3 4.06 -13.48 -20.98
N ASP A 4 3.49 -12.93 -22.04
CA ASP A 4 4.05 -11.78 -22.77
C ASP A 4 4.18 -10.52 -21.91
N ALA A 5 3.68 -10.53 -20.67
CA ALA A 5 3.68 -9.43 -19.72
C ALA A 5 4.40 -9.82 -18.42
N VAL A 6 5.15 -8.88 -17.88
CA VAL A 6 5.79 -8.99 -16.56
C VAL A 6 5.00 -8.12 -15.57
N GLU A 7 4.68 -8.64 -14.41
CA GLU A 7 4.05 -7.89 -13.33
C GLU A 7 4.97 -7.77 -12.12
N VAL A 8 5.20 -6.55 -11.67
CA VAL A 8 5.95 -6.24 -10.44
C VAL A 8 4.94 -5.97 -9.33
N ALA A 9 4.80 -6.92 -8.43
CA ALA A 9 3.84 -6.87 -7.34
C ALA A 9 4.52 -6.38 -6.04
N VAL A 10 4.01 -5.28 -5.47
CA VAL A 10 4.55 -4.62 -4.28
C VAL A 10 3.53 -4.33 -3.18
N LEU A 11 2.25 -4.62 -3.43
CA LEU A 11 1.17 -4.50 -2.44
C LEU A 11 1.23 -5.64 -1.41
N GLY A 12 2.41 -5.91 -0.89
CA GLY A 12 2.76 -6.99 0.03
C GLY A 12 4.17 -7.49 -0.20
N PRO A 13 4.45 -8.79 0.06
CA PRO A 13 5.72 -9.39 -0.32
C PRO A 13 6.01 -9.19 -1.80
N VAL A 14 7.22 -8.65 -2.09
CA VAL A 14 7.62 -8.31 -3.46
C VAL A 14 7.79 -9.58 -4.29
N LEU A 15 7.02 -9.65 -5.36
CA LEU A 15 7.07 -10.71 -6.38
C LEU A 15 7.23 -10.08 -7.76
N VAL A 16 7.89 -10.79 -8.67
CA VAL A 16 7.96 -10.42 -10.09
C VAL A 16 7.49 -11.63 -10.88
N HIS A 17 6.32 -11.53 -11.47
CA HIS A 17 5.68 -12.58 -12.26
C HIS A 17 6.01 -12.44 -13.75
N GLY A 18 5.92 -13.52 -14.52
CA GLY A 18 6.18 -13.50 -15.95
C GLY A 18 7.66 -13.36 -16.31
N THR A 19 8.58 -13.68 -15.40
CA THR A 19 10.02 -13.63 -15.65
C THR A 19 10.49 -14.82 -16.51
N ALA A 20 11.46 -14.61 -17.39
CA ALA A 20 12.11 -15.66 -18.18
C ALA A 20 13.02 -16.58 -17.34
N GLY A 21 13.42 -16.13 -16.14
CA GLY A 21 14.24 -16.89 -15.23
C GLY A 21 14.45 -16.22 -13.87
N PRO A 22 15.13 -16.88 -12.94
CA PRO A 22 15.29 -16.34 -11.58
C PRO A 22 16.29 -15.17 -11.57
N PHE A 23 16.06 -14.24 -10.64
CA PHE A 23 17.06 -13.25 -10.25
C PHE A 23 18.19 -13.94 -9.47
N ARG A 24 19.41 -13.87 -9.94
CA ARG A 24 20.59 -14.41 -9.25
C ARG A 24 21.07 -13.52 -8.11
N ARG A 25 20.73 -12.22 -8.17
CA ARG A 25 21.10 -11.19 -7.19
C ARG A 25 19.85 -10.48 -6.68
N SER A 26 19.76 -10.27 -5.38
CA SER A 26 18.68 -9.48 -4.78
C SER A 26 18.64 -8.06 -5.36
N ALA A 27 19.81 -7.43 -5.55
CA ALA A 27 19.93 -6.10 -6.13
C ALA A 27 19.36 -6.00 -7.57
N ALA A 28 19.33 -7.08 -8.34
CA ALA A 28 18.72 -7.07 -9.68
C ALA A 28 17.19 -7.02 -9.60
N ARG A 29 16.59 -7.72 -8.63
CA ARG A 29 15.16 -7.61 -8.33
C ARG A 29 14.81 -6.23 -7.79
N ASP A 30 15.62 -5.72 -6.85
CA ASP A 30 15.44 -4.39 -6.27
C ASP A 30 15.52 -3.30 -7.36
N LEU A 31 16.43 -3.45 -8.34
CA LEU A 31 16.52 -2.56 -9.51
C LEU A 31 15.23 -2.59 -10.35
N VAL A 32 14.67 -3.78 -10.62
CA VAL A 32 13.43 -3.90 -11.40
C VAL A 32 12.28 -3.20 -10.69
N VAL A 33 12.16 -3.38 -9.37
CA VAL A 33 11.14 -2.68 -8.58
C VAL A 33 11.35 -1.17 -8.63
N TYR A 34 12.57 -0.68 -8.44
CA TYR A 34 12.88 0.74 -8.55
C TYR A 34 12.46 1.32 -9.91
N LEU A 35 12.86 0.67 -11.01
CA LEU A 35 12.53 1.10 -12.37
C LEU A 35 11.02 1.04 -12.67
N ALA A 36 10.27 0.15 -12.02
CA ALA A 36 8.82 0.06 -12.18
C ALA A 36 8.09 1.34 -11.73
N PHE A 37 8.65 2.07 -10.80
CA PHE A 37 8.13 3.37 -10.32
C PHE A 37 8.82 4.59 -10.96
N HIS A 38 9.89 4.37 -11.75
CA HIS A 38 10.64 5.44 -12.43
C HIS A 38 10.57 5.27 -13.95
N ARG A 39 9.35 5.35 -14.50
CA ARG A 39 9.03 5.04 -15.91
C ARG A 39 9.68 5.95 -16.95
N ARG A 40 10.16 7.15 -16.54
CA ARG A 40 10.79 8.10 -17.47
C ARG A 40 12.21 7.71 -17.89
N GLY A 41 12.76 6.69 -17.26
CA GLY A 41 14.16 6.27 -17.42
C GLY A 41 15.05 6.87 -16.33
N VAL A 42 16.09 6.13 -15.96
CA VAL A 42 16.96 6.46 -14.81
C VAL A 42 18.43 6.25 -15.21
N ARG A 43 19.27 7.22 -14.90
CA ARG A 43 20.71 7.13 -15.12
C ARG A 43 21.39 6.26 -14.07
N HIS A 44 22.56 5.74 -14.42
CA HIS A 44 23.35 4.89 -13.54
C HIS A 44 23.56 5.50 -12.14
N ALA A 45 23.92 6.79 -12.07
CA ALA A 45 24.18 7.45 -10.80
C ALA A 45 22.93 7.49 -9.88
N GLU A 46 21.75 7.71 -10.46
CA GLU A 46 20.50 7.84 -9.71
C GLU A 46 20.07 6.50 -9.08
N TRP A 47 19.95 5.45 -9.89
CA TRP A 47 19.53 4.16 -9.36
C TRP A 47 20.61 3.48 -8.49
N SER A 48 21.90 3.77 -8.74
CA SER A 48 22.96 3.30 -7.87
C SER A 48 22.88 3.94 -6.49
N LEU A 49 22.62 5.25 -6.41
CA LEU A 49 22.41 5.94 -5.15
C LEU A 49 21.16 5.41 -4.42
N ALA A 50 20.07 5.18 -5.13
CA ALA A 50 18.83 4.65 -4.56
C ALA A 50 19.02 3.25 -3.95
N LEU A 51 19.77 2.37 -4.62
CA LEU A 51 19.97 0.99 -4.16
C LEU A 51 21.16 0.83 -3.20
N TRP A 52 22.12 1.73 -3.18
CA TRP A 52 23.29 1.70 -2.30
C TRP A 52 23.60 3.10 -1.76
N PRO A 53 22.71 3.66 -0.90
CA PRO A 53 22.88 5.02 -0.38
C PRO A 53 24.15 5.17 0.45
N ASP A 54 24.56 4.11 1.17
CA ASP A 54 25.68 4.15 2.13
C ASP A 54 27.07 4.03 1.50
N ARG A 55 27.14 3.60 0.24
CA ARG A 55 28.43 3.38 -0.44
C ARG A 55 28.33 3.43 -1.96
N PRO A 56 29.27 4.06 -2.64
CA PRO A 56 29.36 3.96 -4.08
C PRO A 56 29.69 2.51 -4.50
N VAL A 57 29.06 2.05 -5.56
CA VAL A 57 29.34 0.75 -6.16
C VAL A 57 30.16 0.89 -7.42
N SER A 58 30.98 -0.11 -7.72
CA SER A 58 31.77 -0.13 -8.95
C SER A 58 30.86 -0.24 -10.18
N LEU A 59 31.30 0.30 -11.31
CA LEU A 59 30.61 0.14 -12.60
C LEU A 59 30.40 -1.34 -12.95
N SER A 60 31.35 -2.21 -12.60
CA SER A 60 31.21 -3.66 -12.80
C SER A 60 30.06 -4.26 -12.01
N THR A 61 29.87 -3.85 -10.76
CA THR A 61 28.74 -4.28 -9.93
C THR A 61 27.41 -3.82 -10.53
N ALA A 62 27.33 -2.57 -10.95
CA ALA A 62 26.16 -2.01 -11.58
C ALA A 62 25.81 -2.70 -12.90
N HIS A 63 26.81 -2.93 -13.76
CA HIS A 63 26.64 -3.67 -15.01
C HIS A 63 26.17 -5.11 -14.76
N SER A 64 26.73 -5.78 -13.77
CA SER A 64 26.33 -7.15 -13.40
C SER A 64 24.88 -7.16 -12.90
N THR A 65 24.46 -6.16 -12.11
CA THR A 65 23.10 -6.02 -11.59
C THR A 65 22.10 -5.79 -12.72
N SER A 66 22.35 -4.83 -13.61
CA SER A 66 21.47 -4.54 -14.75
C SER A 66 21.44 -5.69 -15.78
N SER A 67 22.55 -6.41 -15.97
CA SER A 67 22.61 -7.59 -16.84
C SER A 67 21.80 -8.75 -16.24
N ASP A 68 21.86 -8.96 -14.93
CA ASP A 68 21.06 -9.98 -14.23
C ASP A 68 19.58 -9.67 -14.32
N ALA A 69 19.19 -8.42 -14.06
CA ALA A 69 17.81 -7.94 -14.20
C ALA A 69 17.27 -8.18 -15.63
N ARG A 70 18.04 -7.81 -16.64
CA ARG A 70 17.67 -7.99 -18.04
C ARG A 70 17.49 -9.46 -18.42
N ARG A 71 18.40 -10.32 -17.96
CA ARG A 71 18.29 -11.76 -18.21
C ARG A 71 17.07 -12.37 -17.50
N ALA A 72 16.80 -11.96 -16.26
CA ALA A 72 15.67 -12.47 -15.50
C ALA A 72 14.34 -12.06 -16.13
N LEU A 73 14.22 -10.81 -16.56
CA LEU A 73 13.00 -10.31 -17.22
C LEU A 73 12.79 -10.91 -18.61
N GLY A 74 13.85 -11.09 -19.41
CA GLY A 74 13.73 -11.63 -20.77
C GLY A 74 13.15 -10.63 -21.78
N CYS A 75 12.38 -11.17 -22.72
CA CYS A 75 11.77 -10.46 -23.85
C CYS A 75 10.25 -10.71 -23.88
N ASP A 76 9.53 -9.80 -24.54
CA ASP A 76 8.13 -10.00 -24.91
C ASP A 76 8.01 -10.99 -26.11
N GLY A 77 6.76 -11.28 -26.51
CA GLY A 77 6.47 -12.18 -27.63
C GLY A 77 7.00 -11.71 -28.99
N GLU A 78 7.37 -10.43 -29.13
CA GLU A 78 7.99 -9.87 -30.32
C GLU A 78 9.52 -9.84 -30.23
N GLY A 79 10.10 -10.38 -29.16
CA GLY A 79 11.56 -10.42 -28.95
C GLY A 79 12.15 -9.11 -28.44
N ARG A 80 11.34 -8.13 -28.03
CA ARG A 80 11.82 -6.88 -27.46
C ARG A 80 12.14 -7.08 -25.97
N LEU A 81 13.30 -6.61 -25.54
CA LEU A 81 13.73 -6.73 -24.14
C LEU A 81 12.80 -5.93 -23.21
N HIS A 82 12.34 -6.56 -22.13
CA HIS A 82 11.62 -5.86 -21.06
C HIS A 82 12.48 -4.81 -20.34
N LEU A 83 13.81 -4.94 -20.37
CA LEU A 83 14.77 -3.95 -19.92
C LEU A 83 15.81 -3.70 -21.04
N PRO A 84 15.58 -2.77 -21.97
CA PRO A 84 16.51 -2.44 -23.04
C PRO A 84 17.87 -1.97 -22.51
N ARG A 85 18.89 -2.06 -23.38
CA ARG A 85 20.21 -1.47 -23.11
C ARG A 85 20.16 0.02 -23.43
N GLY A 86 20.82 0.84 -22.60
CA GLY A 86 20.88 2.28 -22.82
C GLY A 86 21.69 2.98 -21.74
N VAL A 87 21.93 4.27 -21.94
CA VAL A 87 22.55 5.16 -20.93
C VAL A 87 21.58 5.35 -19.76
N GLU A 88 20.30 5.42 -20.06
CA GLU A 88 19.20 5.41 -19.09
C GLU A 88 18.50 4.05 -19.14
N LEU A 89 18.25 3.48 -17.97
CA LEU A 89 17.48 2.24 -17.85
C LEU A 89 16.01 2.59 -17.74
N ARG A 90 15.21 1.96 -18.57
CA ARG A 90 13.75 2.07 -18.59
C ARG A 90 13.14 0.70 -18.85
N LEU A 91 12.13 0.34 -18.09
CA LEU A 91 11.34 -0.86 -18.37
C LEU A 91 10.43 -0.64 -19.59
N GLY A 92 10.26 -1.68 -20.39
CA GLY A 92 9.32 -1.72 -21.51
C GLY A 92 7.87 -1.63 -21.03
N ASP A 93 6.96 -1.23 -21.92
CA ASP A 93 5.56 -0.99 -21.60
C ASP A 93 4.77 -2.27 -21.23
N ALA A 94 5.31 -3.44 -21.61
CA ALA A 94 4.76 -4.75 -21.20
C ALA A 94 5.06 -5.13 -19.75
N VAL A 95 5.83 -4.30 -19.02
CA VAL A 95 6.07 -4.48 -17.58
C VAL A 95 5.08 -3.58 -16.83
N THR A 96 4.22 -4.16 -16.02
CA THR A 96 3.20 -3.46 -15.22
C THR A 96 3.42 -3.66 -13.73
N THR A 97 2.64 -2.97 -12.89
CA THR A 97 2.65 -3.15 -11.44
C THR A 97 1.27 -3.51 -10.92
N ASP A 98 1.22 -4.23 -9.79
CA ASP A 98 -0.05 -4.46 -9.07
C ASP A 98 -0.65 -3.14 -8.54
N VAL A 99 0.14 -2.08 -8.38
CA VAL A 99 -0.33 -0.73 -8.05
C VAL A 99 -1.07 -0.08 -9.22
N GLU A 100 -0.56 -0.22 -10.46
CA GLU A 100 -1.27 0.24 -11.68
C GLU A 100 -2.60 -0.51 -11.85
N HIS A 101 -2.59 -1.83 -11.65
CA HIS A 101 -3.80 -2.66 -11.67
C HIS A 101 -4.77 -2.26 -10.55
N PHE A 102 -4.29 -2.06 -9.33
CA PHE A 102 -5.08 -1.53 -8.23
C PHE A 102 -5.74 -0.19 -8.61
N GLY A 103 -4.94 0.73 -9.15
CA GLY A 103 -5.42 2.05 -9.58
C GLY A 103 -6.52 1.97 -10.63
N SER A 104 -6.40 1.11 -11.63
CA SER A 104 -7.42 0.92 -12.67
C SER A 104 -8.75 0.43 -12.09
N LEU A 105 -8.72 -0.58 -11.22
CA LEU A 105 -9.90 -1.08 -10.53
C LEU A 105 -10.51 -0.04 -9.57
N ALA A 106 -9.66 0.75 -8.90
CA ALA A 106 -10.08 1.76 -7.94
C ALA A 106 -10.70 3.01 -8.59
N THR A 107 -10.57 3.21 -9.89
CA THR A 107 -11.13 4.37 -10.59
C THR A 107 -12.65 4.25 -10.76
N GLU A 108 -13.16 3.05 -10.83
CA GLU A 108 -14.59 2.78 -10.99
C GLU A 108 -15.32 3.00 -9.65
N ASP A 109 -16.53 3.61 -9.72
CA ASP A 109 -17.40 3.79 -8.55
C ASP A 109 -18.23 2.53 -8.24
N ASP A 110 -17.80 1.38 -8.77
CA ASP A 110 -18.39 0.08 -8.48
C ASP A 110 -17.75 -0.53 -7.21
N PRO A 111 -18.53 -0.77 -6.14
CA PRO A 111 -18.03 -1.38 -4.92
C PRO A 111 -17.36 -2.74 -5.14
N ASP A 112 -17.84 -3.54 -6.08
CA ASP A 112 -17.26 -4.85 -6.35
C ASP A 112 -15.88 -4.74 -7.05
N GLN A 113 -15.65 -3.72 -7.88
CA GLN A 113 -14.31 -3.40 -8.40
C GLN A 113 -13.37 -2.94 -7.30
N ILE A 114 -13.85 -2.11 -6.39
CA ILE A 114 -13.09 -1.72 -5.19
C ILE A 114 -12.71 -2.96 -4.36
N LEU A 115 -13.63 -3.89 -4.17
CA LEU A 115 -13.36 -5.13 -3.46
C LEU A 115 -12.26 -5.96 -4.17
N ARG A 116 -12.29 -6.02 -5.51
CA ARG A 116 -11.24 -6.67 -6.31
C ARG A 116 -9.89 -5.97 -6.14
N ALA A 117 -9.86 -4.63 -6.20
CA ALA A 117 -8.65 -3.86 -5.96
C ALA A 117 -8.04 -4.20 -4.58
N MET A 118 -8.86 -4.18 -3.52
CA MET A 118 -8.42 -4.46 -2.17
C MET A 118 -7.90 -5.90 -1.96
N ARG A 119 -8.29 -6.84 -2.81
CA ARG A 119 -7.74 -8.22 -2.81
C ARG A 119 -6.30 -8.29 -3.31
N LEU A 120 -5.82 -7.31 -4.07
CA LEU A 120 -4.43 -7.24 -4.50
C LEU A 120 -3.47 -6.97 -3.32
N ILE A 121 -3.97 -6.41 -2.21
CA ILE A 121 -3.17 -6.17 -1.02
C ILE A 121 -2.89 -7.51 -0.32
N ARG A 122 -1.62 -7.85 -0.16
CA ARG A 122 -1.15 -9.12 0.40
C ARG A 122 -0.37 -8.95 1.70
N GLY A 123 -0.11 -7.70 2.13
CA GLY A 123 0.63 -7.36 3.34
C GLY A 123 1.26 -5.97 3.26
N PRO A 124 2.23 -5.67 4.13
CA PRO A 124 2.95 -4.38 4.13
C PRO A 124 3.64 -4.13 2.78
N LEU A 125 3.61 -2.87 2.31
CA LEU A 125 4.22 -2.47 1.05
C LEU A 125 5.71 -2.83 0.99
N PHE A 126 6.16 -3.24 -0.19
CA PHE A 126 7.57 -3.55 -0.46
C PHE A 126 8.18 -4.61 0.46
N SER A 127 7.36 -5.43 1.14
CA SER A 127 7.84 -6.45 2.07
C SER A 127 8.81 -7.42 1.39
N GLY A 128 9.96 -7.67 2.03
CA GLY A 128 11.02 -8.52 1.49
C GLY A 128 11.93 -7.85 0.45
N LEU A 129 11.78 -6.55 0.22
CA LEU A 129 12.75 -5.75 -0.53
C LEU A 129 13.86 -5.28 0.43
N HIS A 130 15.11 -5.46 0.04
CA HIS A 130 16.23 -5.09 0.90
C HIS A 130 16.62 -3.62 0.79
N ARG A 131 16.23 -2.95 -0.32
CA ARG A 131 16.61 -1.59 -0.67
C ARG A 131 15.38 -0.81 -1.12
N ALA A 132 14.51 -0.50 -0.13
CA ALA A 132 13.23 0.18 -0.37
C ALA A 132 13.18 1.62 0.17
N ASP A 133 14.27 2.10 0.82
CA ASP A 133 14.29 3.41 1.46
C ASP A 133 14.00 4.55 0.49
N TRP A 134 14.40 4.40 -0.79
CA TRP A 134 14.07 5.34 -1.85
C TRP A 134 12.55 5.59 -1.97
N ALA A 135 11.72 4.55 -1.77
CA ALA A 135 10.28 4.68 -1.88
C ALA A 135 9.66 5.57 -0.77
N ILE A 136 10.36 5.69 0.37
CA ILE A 136 10.01 6.63 1.44
C ILE A 136 10.46 8.04 1.06
N PHE A 137 11.71 8.17 0.61
CA PHE A 137 12.32 9.48 0.32
C PHE A 137 11.70 10.19 -0.89
N ASP A 138 11.29 9.47 -1.93
CA ASP A 138 10.65 10.05 -3.12
C ASP A 138 9.12 10.13 -3.03
N GLY A 139 8.55 9.67 -1.90
CA GLY A 139 7.12 9.70 -1.64
C GLY A 139 6.31 8.59 -2.29
N THR A 140 6.92 7.65 -3.00
CA THR A 140 6.22 6.53 -3.64
C THR A 140 5.42 5.72 -2.63
N HIS A 141 6.00 5.40 -1.47
CA HIS A 141 5.31 4.67 -0.40
C HIS A 141 4.06 5.42 0.08
N ALA A 142 4.20 6.71 0.39
CA ALA A 142 3.11 7.55 0.87
C ALA A 142 1.98 7.71 -0.18
N ASN A 143 2.34 7.79 -1.46
CA ASN A 143 1.37 7.89 -2.55
C ASN A 143 0.54 6.61 -2.70
N ILE A 144 1.18 5.42 -2.61
CA ILE A 144 0.47 4.14 -2.66
C ILE A 144 -0.42 3.99 -1.43
N GLU A 145 0.08 4.28 -0.24
CA GLU A 145 -0.68 4.25 1.01
C GLU A 145 -1.91 5.16 0.93
N ALA A 146 -1.74 6.41 0.49
CA ALA A 146 -2.85 7.35 0.32
C ALA A 146 -3.89 6.87 -0.71
N LEU A 147 -3.47 6.23 -1.81
CA LEU A 147 -4.36 5.64 -2.79
C LEU A 147 -5.20 4.52 -2.15
N VAL A 148 -4.56 3.60 -1.42
CA VAL A 148 -5.25 2.49 -0.75
C VAL A 148 -6.23 2.99 0.31
N VAL A 149 -5.81 3.93 1.15
CA VAL A 149 -6.67 4.51 2.20
C VAL A 149 -7.91 5.18 1.60
N ARG A 150 -7.74 6.04 0.58
CA ARG A 150 -8.89 6.68 -0.10
C ARG A 150 -9.86 5.65 -0.69
N THR A 151 -9.32 4.62 -1.35
CA THR A 151 -10.12 3.56 -1.96
C THR A 151 -10.88 2.76 -0.90
N ALA A 152 -10.21 2.42 0.20
CA ALA A 152 -10.83 1.70 1.32
C ALA A 152 -11.96 2.49 1.98
N LEU A 153 -11.76 3.78 2.24
CA LEU A 153 -12.77 4.65 2.84
C LEU A 153 -13.99 4.78 1.93
N ARG A 154 -13.80 4.98 0.62
CA ARG A 154 -14.88 5.05 -0.37
C ARG A 154 -15.63 3.72 -0.46
N GLY A 155 -14.92 2.60 -0.55
CA GLY A 155 -15.53 1.28 -0.62
C GLY A 155 -16.29 0.91 0.65
N ALA A 156 -15.72 1.17 1.83
CA ALA A 156 -16.37 0.90 3.11
C ALA A 156 -17.69 1.68 3.25
N ASP A 157 -17.69 2.97 2.90
CA ASP A 157 -18.89 3.79 2.90
C ASP A 157 -19.97 3.26 1.93
N ALA A 158 -19.58 2.87 0.71
CA ALA A 158 -20.48 2.28 -0.26
C ALA A 158 -21.09 0.96 0.24
N PHE A 159 -20.30 0.05 0.81
CA PHE A 159 -20.78 -1.22 1.34
C PHE A 159 -21.67 -1.04 2.58
N VAL A 160 -21.36 -0.09 3.47
CA VAL A 160 -22.23 0.24 4.61
C VAL A 160 -23.60 0.71 4.11
N ARG A 161 -23.67 1.60 3.11
CA ARG A 161 -24.93 2.05 2.52
C ARG A 161 -25.74 0.91 1.86
N LEU A 162 -25.06 -0.10 1.34
CA LEU A 162 -25.70 -1.30 0.75
C LEU A 162 -26.09 -2.35 1.80
N GLY A 163 -25.85 -2.11 3.09
CA GLY A 163 -26.07 -3.10 4.15
C GLY A 163 -25.06 -4.26 4.17
N ARG A 164 -23.96 -4.14 3.43
CA ARG A 164 -22.88 -5.14 3.30
C ARG A 164 -21.74 -4.83 4.27
N GLY A 165 -22.05 -4.85 5.58
CA GLY A 165 -21.11 -4.45 6.63
C GLY A 165 -19.88 -5.36 6.75
N GLU A 166 -19.99 -6.64 6.41
CA GLU A 166 -18.84 -7.58 6.44
C GLU A 166 -17.79 -7.23 5.40
N GLU A 167 -18.19 -6.91 4.18
CA GLU A 167 -17.29 -6.47 3.11
C GLU A 167 -16.66 -5.12 3.44
N ALA A 168 -17.43 -4.20 4.03
CA ALA A 168 -16.89 -2.94 4.52
C ALA A 168 -15.80 -3.16 5.58
N GLU A 169 -16.06 -4.01 6.57
CA GLU A 169 -15.06 -4.37 7.60
C GLU A 169 -13.81 -5.01 6.97
N TRP A 170 -13.99 -5.95 6.05
CA TRP A 170 -12.89 -6.64 5.39
C TRP A 170 -11.99 -5.66 4.62
N ILE A 171 -12.57 -4.73 3.85
CA ILE A 171 -11.84 -3.69 3.10
C ILE A 171 -11.00 -2.83 4.05
N VAL A 172 -11.61 -2.35 5.13
CA VAL A 172 -10.91 -1.48 6.09
C VAL A 172 -9.78 -2.23 6.78
N ARG A 173 -9.99 -3.48 7.20
CA ARG A 173 -8.94 -4.30 7.81
C ARG A 173 -7.78 -4.57 6.85
N ARG A 174 -8.05 -4.65 5.55
CA ARG A 174 -7.00 -4.77 4.53
C ARG A 174 -6.16 -3.50 4.45
N ALA A 175 -6.80 -2.33 4.44
CA ALA A 175 -6.09 -1.05 4.42
C ALA A 175 -5.25 -0.82 5.68
N LEU A 176 -5.75 -1.25 6.86
CA LEU A 176 -5.02 -1.17 8.13
C LEU A 176 -3.72 -2.00 8.16
N GLN A 177 -3.52 -2.95 7.24
CA GLN A 177 -2.23 -3.66 7.10
C GLN A 177 -1.14 -2.75 6.52
N LEU A 178 -1.52 -1.72 5.76
CA LEU A 178 -0.60 -0.75 5.17
C LEU A 178 -0.48 0.51 6.01
N SER A 179 -1.59 0.96 6.57
CA SER A 179 -1.69 2.20 7.33
C SER A 179 -2.31 1.94 8.72
N PRO A 180 -1.59 1.26 9.63
CA PRO A 180 -2.13 0.81 10.91
C PRO A 180 -2.49 1.95 11.87
N TYR A 181 -1.97 3.16 11.65
CA TYR A 181 -2.18 4.32 12.50
C TYR A 181 -3.17 5.34 11.92
N ASP A 182 -3.79 5.06 10.76
CA ASP A 182 -4.77 5.97 10.16
C ASP A 182 -6.12 5.89 10.89
N GLU A 183 -6.40 6.89 11.69
CA GLU A 183 -7.60 6.97 12.50
C GLU A 183 -8.91 7.05 11.67
N ARG A 184 -8.82 7.52 10.40
CA ARG A 184 -9.97 7.53 9.48
C ARG A 184 -10.42 6.12 9.16
N LEU A 185 -9.47 5.18 9.01
CA LEU A 185 -9.79 3.76 8.81
C LEU A 185 -10.47 3.15 10.04
N TYR A 186 -10.05 3.53 11.24
CA TYR A 186 -10.73 3.07 12.46
C TYR A 186 -12.15 3.61 12.56
N ARG A 187 -12.41 4.86 12.17
CA ARG A 187 -13.78 5.37 12.09
C ARG A 187 -14.63 4.57 11.10
N ALA A 188 -14.09 4.27 9.92
CA ALA A 188 -14.75 3.40 8.95
C ALA A 188 -14.99 1.98 9.50
N LEU A 189 -14.05 1.43 10.27
CA LEU A 189 -14.19 0.13 10.93
C LEU A 189 -15.32 0.14 11.98
N LEU A 190 -15.41 1.20 12.78
CA LEU A 190 -16.50 1.38 13.74
C LEU A 190 -17.87 1.43 13.03
N MET A 191 -17.97 2.17 11.93
CA MET A 191 -19.19 2.23 11.11
C MET A 191 -19.57 0.86 10.52
N ALA A 192 -18.59 0.16 9.95
CA ALA A 192 -18.80 -1.16 9.36
C ALA A 192 -19.25 -2.21 10.38
N THR A 193 -18.65 -2.21 11.59
CA THR A 193 -19.03 -3.13 12.67
C THR A 193 -20.38 -2.78 13.29
N ALA A 194 -20.72 -1.50 13.39
CA ALA A 194 -22.03 -1.05 13.84
C ALA A 194 -23.14 -1.44 12.85
N ALA A 195 -22.89 -1.32 11.54
CA ALA A 195 -23.84 -1.73 10.50
C ALA A 195 -24.20 -3.23 10.56
N GLN A 196 -23.28 -4.06 11.09
CA GLN A 196 -23.53 -5.48 11.35
C GLN A 196 -24.31 -5.75 12.64
N GLY A 197 -24.59 -4.73 13.46
CA GLY A 197 -25.17 -4.91 14.79
C GLY A 197 -24.24 -5.60 15.80
N ASN A 198 -22.96 -5.75 15.51
CA ASN A 198 -22.00 -6.51 16.30
C ASN A 198 -21.28 -5.64 17.33
N ARG A 199 -21.90 -5.48 18.52
CA ARG A 199 -21.32 -4.67 19.60
C ARG A 199 -19.96 -5.17 20.09
N VAL A 200 -19.72 -6.48 20.07
CA VAL A 200 -18.42 -7.03 20.50
C VAL A 200 -17.31 -6.59 19.58
N ARG A 201 -17.51 -6.68 18.25
CA ARG A 201 -16.54 -6.19 17.26
C ARG A 201 -16.35 -4.68 17.33
N LEU A 202 -17.41 -3.91 17.58
CA LEU A 202 -17.34 -2.47 17.77
C LEU A 202 -16.43 -2.11 18.96
N HIS A 203 -16.63 -2.75 20.11
CA HIS A 203 -15.78 -2.56 21.29
C HIS A 203 -14.32 -2.98 21.02
N SER A 204 -14.12 -4.11 20.35
CA SER A 204 -12.80 -4.60 20.00
C SER A 204 -12.04 -3.64 19.09
N ALA A 205 -12.69 -3.07 18.06
CA ALA A 205 -12.08 -2.07 17.16
C ALA A 205 -11.65 -0.81 17.93
N MET A 206 -12.49 -0.32 18.84
CA MET A 206 -12.14 0.84 19.66
C MET A 206 -11.02 0.54 20.67
N ALA A 207 -11.03 -0.66 21.26
CA ALA A 207 -9.94 -1.09 22.16
C ALA A 207 -8.60 -1.17 21.42
N GLN A 208 -8.58 -1.75 20.22
CA GLN A 208 -7.40 -1.80 19.38
C GLN A 208 -6.84 -0.41 19.09
N LEU A 209 -7.71 0.55 18.70
CA LEU A 209 -7.29 1.92 18.43
C LEU A 209 -6.69 2.59 19.69
N ARG A 210 -7.32 2.40 20.85
CA ARG A 210 -6.81 2.96 22.12
C ARG A 210 -5.44 2.39 22.50
N THR A 211 -5.21 1.10 22.28
CA THR A 211 -3.91 0.48 22.53
C THR A 211 -2.85 1.12 21.63
N LEU A 212 -3.11 1.25 20.34
CA LEU A 212 -2.18 1.89 19.41
C LEU A 212 -1.91 3.35 19.76
N ALA A 213 -2.92 4.09 20.17
CA ALA A 213 -2.77 5.48 20.61
C ALA A 213 -1.94 5.59 21.89
N GLY A 214 -2.08 4.64 22.82
CA GLY A 214 -1.25 4.54 24.02
C GLY A 214 0.20 4.20 23.72
N ASP A 215 0.45 3.32 22.77
CA ASP A 215 1.80 2.93 22.33
C ASP A 215 2.55 4.08 21.63
N LEU A 216 1.82 4.98 20.96
CA LEU A 216 2.37 6.17 20.31
C LEU A 216 2.58 7.34 21.27
N ALA A 217 1.88 7.36 22.40
CA ALA A 217 2.08 8.39 23.41
C ALA A 217 3.48 8.20 24.03
N CYS A 218 4.42 9.05 23.61
CA CYS A 218 5.75 9.11 24.25
C CYS A 218 5.55 9.30 25.75
N PRO A 219 6.29 8.55 26.62
CA PRO A 219 6.12 8.71 28.07
C PRO A 219 6.37 10.19 28.44
N PRO A 220 5.41 10.85 29.09
CA PRO A 220 5.53 12.27 29.35
C PRO A 220 6.65 12.52 30.34
N ALA A 221 7.54 13.44 30.02
CA ALA A 221 8.42 14.04 30.99
C ALA A 221 7.56 14.67 32.13
N ARG A 222 7.33 13.91 33.21
CA ARG A 222 6.83 14.36 34.53
C ARG A 222 5.52 15.19 34.59
N THR A 223 4.60 15.08 33.68
CA THR A 223 3.24 15.63 33.81
C THR A 223 2.20 14.51 33.74
N ALA A 224 1.03 14.73 34.34
CA ALA A 224 -0.01 13.71 34.52
C ALA A 224 -0.21 12.77 33.32
N PRO A 225 -0.41 11.46 33.53
CA PRO A 225 -0.58 10.51 32.44
C PRO A 225 -1.81 10.91 31.63
N LEU A 226 -1.59 11.21 30.33
CA LEU A 226 -2.68 11.34 29.37
C LEU A 226 -3.44 10.01 29.34
N THR A 227 -4.75 10.05 29.49
CA THR A 227 -5.54 8.85 29.28
C THR A 227 -5.51 8.50 27.79
N PRO A 228 -5.50 7.22 27.40
CA PRO A 228 -5.49 6.82 25.96
C PRO A 228 -6.62 7.46 25.14
N SER A 229 -7.70 7.91 25.77
CA SER A 229 -8.80 8.65 25.13
C SER A 229 -8.43 10.08 24.77
N ASP A 230 -7.46 10.69 25.47
CA ASP A 230 -7.07 12.09 25.24
C ASP A 230 -6.17 12.26 24.03
N SER A 231 -5.59 11.15 23.51
CA SER A 231 -4.75 11.11 22.33
C SER A 231 -5.53 10.88 21.03
N LEU A 232 -6.82 10.52 21.11
CA LEU A 232 -7.66 10.27 19.94
C LEU A 232 -8.37 11.55 19.47
N HIS A 233 -8.58 11.63 18.15
CA HIS A 233 -9.34 12.73 17.59
C HIS A 233 -10.79 12.77 18.18
N PRO A 234 -11.29 13.95 18.59
CA PRO A 234 -12.63 14.08 19.21
C PRO A 234 -13.76 13.47 18.38
N ALA A 235 -13.68 13.55 17.05
CA ALA A 235 -14.68 12.95 16.17
C ALA A 235 -14.76 11.42 16.29
N THR A 236 -13.67 10.72 16.62
CA THR A 236 -13.66 9.27 16.79
C THR A 236 -14.34 8.85 18.08
N THR A 237 -14.08 9.56 19.17
CA THR A 237 -14.71 9.31 20.46
C THR A 237 -16.20 9.66 20.43
N ALA A 238 -16.58 10.74 19.73
CA ALA A 238 -17.98 11.12 19.51
C ALA A 238 -18.72 10.05 18.69
N LEU A 239 -18.16 9.66 17.54
CA LEU A 239 -18.72 8.60 16.68
C LEU A 239 -18.96 7.31 17.47
N TYR A 240 -17.97 6.85 18.22
CA TYR A 240 -18.10 5.62 19.01
C TYR A 240 -19.24 5.71 20.04
N ARG A 241 -19.37 6.85 20.73
CA ARG A 241 -20.47 7.08 21.68
C ARG A 241 -21.82 7.03 20.98
N ASP A 242 -21.97 7.69 19.84
CA ASP A 242 -23.21 7.76 19.07
C ASP A 242 -23.64 6.36 18.59
N LEU A 243 -22.68 5.57 18.12
CA LEU A 243 -22.93 4.18 17.70
C LEU A 243 -23.35 3.27 18.87
N LEU A 244 -22.85 3.50 20.08
CA LEU A 244 -23.26 2.75 21.28
C LEU A 244 -24.67 3.09 21.73
N LEU A 245 -25.07 4.36 21.60
CA LEU A 245 -26.41 4.84 22.00
C LEU A 245 -27.51 4.45 21.00
N GLY A 246 -27.12 3.89 19.84
CA GLY A 246 -28.07 3.49 18.79
C GLY A 246 -28.73 4.69 18.10
N SER A 247 -28.17 5.91 18.23
CA SER A 247 -28.57 7.04 17.42
C SER A 247 -28.16 6.76 15.97
N PRO A 248 -29.10 6.79 14.98
CA PRO A 248 -28.71 6.70 13.59
C PRO A 248 -27.76 7.87 13.34
N ALA A 249 -26.54 7.56 12.88
CA ALA A 249 -25.62 8.58 12.42
C ALA A 249 -26.40 9.46 11.42
N ALA A 250 -26.77 10.65 11.85
CA ALA A 250 -27.39 11.64 10.98
C ALA A 250 -26.49 11.73 9.75
N GLY A 251 -27.05 11.51 8.57
CA GLY A 251 -26.35 11.53 7.29
C GLY A 251 -25.69 12.89 7.03
N GLY A 252 -24.71 13.19 7.84
CA GLY A 252 -23.79 14.32 7.72
C GLY A 252 -22.69 13.93 6.76
N HIS A 253 -22.81 14.40 5.55
CA HIS A 253 -21.75 14.44 4.56
C HIS A 253 -20.48 14.94 5.26
N PRO A 254 -19.36 14.16 5.34
CA PRO A 254 -18.12 14.73 5.83
C PRO A 254 -17.72 15.84 4.86
N ALA A 255 -17.55 17.04 5.41
CA ALA A 255 -17.04 18.18 4.67
C ALA A 255 -15.80 17.76 3.88
N ARG A 256 -15.81 18.10 2.60
CA ARG A 256 -14.69 17.97 1.68
C ARG A 256 -13.45 18.60 2.33
N LEU A 257 -12.42 17.81 2.50
CA LEU A 257 -11.03 18.26 2.64
C LEU A 257 -10.23 17.64 1.51
#